data_cbdd14322cc22246f21d930db0cb10a3
#
_entry.id   cbdd14322cc22246f21d930db0cb10a3
#
_cell.length_a   1.000
_cell.length_b   1.000
_cell.length_c   1.000
_cell.angle_alpha   90.00
_cell.angle_beta   90.00
_cell.angle_gamma   90.00
#
_symmetry.space_group_name_H-M   'P 1'
#
loop_
_entity.id
_entity.type
_entity.pdbx_description
1 polymer ?
#
loop_
_entity_poly.entity_id
_entity_poly.type
_entity_poly.pdbx_seq_one_letter_code
_entity_poly.pdbx_strand_id
1 'polypeptide(L)'
;DQNIYEFRGSSSKYLENFISNNKATRHELLENYRSKNNLVEYTNEFSKQIKHRLKSTDIFARQRDNGSLKVVRYYTNNLIIPLVDDILSTGLSGTTCVLTKTNEEALQVAGLLLKNNVQAKLIQSNDGFSLYHILEIRCFFNLLNLTDGMFVIPDDTWDTAKKELTNLFRKSSRLDMCLNLIRDFEYCNPKKKYKSDFETFVRESKLEDFYNENGETVFVSTIHKAKGKEFDNIFIMLDNYNAESDEAKRVLYVGMTRAKKNLTIHLNSHILDTPSHVLIDRIENKSVYLTPNGISMHLSHRDVNLGYFEYVQNR
;
A
#
# COMPACT_ATOMS: atom_id res chain seq x y z
N ASP A 1 -6.92 6.80 15.55
CA ASP A 1 -6.93 7.87 14.56
C ASP A 1 -6.80 7.37 13.11
N GLN A 2 -6.57 6.07 12.89
CA GLN A 2 -6.45 5.46 11.55
C GLN A 2 -7.68 4.64 11.16
N ASN A 3 -8.84 4.87 11.76
CA ASN A 3 -10.09 4.27 11.33
C ASN A 3 -10.58 4.98 10.06
N ILE A 4 -10.47 4.29 8.91
CA ILE A 4 -10.86 4.79 7.58
C ILE A 4 -11.86 3.85 6.89
N TYR A 5 -12.52 2.97 7.63
CA TYR A 5 -13.49 2.00 7.12
C TYR A 5 -14.89 2.24 7.71
N GLU A 6 -15.26 3.49 8.01
CA GLU A 6 -16.58 3.82 8.52
C GLU A 6 -17.69 3.41 7.53
N PHE A 7 -17.41 3.51 6.23
CA PHE A 7 -18.29 3.01 5.18
C PHE A 7 -18.54 1.49 5.19
N ARG A 8 -17.71 0.72 5.92
CA ARG A 8 -17.91 -0.73 6.18
C ARG A 8 -18.47 -1.01 7.58
N GLY A 9 -18.98 0.00 8.28
CA GLY A 9 -19.53 -0.13 9.63
C GLY A 9 -18.50 -0.11 10.76
N SER A 10 -17.23 0.18 10.47
CA SER A 10 -16.21 0.36 11.50
C SER A 10 -16.44 1.68 12.24
N SER A 11 -16.47 1.64 13.58
CA SER A 11 -16.66 2.85 14.39
C SER A 11 -15.74 2.84 15.61
N SER A 12 -15.16 3.99 15.94
CA SER A 12 -14.39 4.20 17.17
C SER A 12 -15.22 3.98 18.43
N LYS A 13 -16.54 4.17 18.34
CA LYS A 13 -17.48 3.94 19.46
C LYS A 13 -17.39 2.54 20.06
N TYR A 14 -17.10 1.52 19.26
CA TYR A 14 -16.92 0.15 19.77
C TYR A 14 -15.74 0.06 20.72
N LEU A 15 -14.63 0.72 20.40
CA LEU A 15 -13.45 0.75 21.26
C LEU A 15 -13.68 1.60 22.50
N GLU A 16 -14.34 2.75 22.36
CA GLU A 16 -14.72 3.62 23.48
C GLU A 16 -15.64 2.90 24.46
N ASN A 17 -16.65 2.21 23.95
CA ASN A 17 -17.57 1.39 24.76
C ASN A 17 -16.81 0.25 25.44
N PHE A 18 -15.89 -0.41 24.76
CA PHE A 18 -15.07 -1.45 25.36
C PHE A 18 -14.24 -0.92 26.54
N ILE A 19 -13.58 0.22 26.35
CA ILE A 19 -12.76 0.88 27.38
C ILE A 19 -13.63 1.21 28.60
N SER A 20 -14.80 1.82 28.37
CA SER A 20 -15.70 2.27 29.43
C SER A 20 -16.32 1.10 30.18
N ASN A 21 -16.86 0.10 29.46
CA ASN A 21 -17.60 -1.02 30.06
C ASN A 21 -16.68 -1.97 30.83
N ASN A 22 -15.42 -2.14 30.38
CA ASN A 22 -14.47 -3.06 30.99
C ASN A 22 -13.44 -2.37 31.88
N LYS A 23 -13.55 -1.05 32.10
CA LYS A 23 -12.54 -0.25 32.83
C LYS A 23 -11.11 -0.54 32.37
N ALA A 24 -10.95 -0.70 31.05
CA ALA A 24 -9.69 -1.11 30.46
C ALA A 24 -8.63 -0.01 30.59
N THR A 25 -7.41 -0.39 30.93
CA THR A 25 -6.27 0.54 30.95
C THR A 25 -5.86 0.85 29.50
N ARG A 26 -5.75 2.15 29.19
CA ARG A 26 -5.34 2.62 27.88
C ARG A 26 -3.84 2.93 27.87
N HIS A 27 -3.12 2.37 26.92
CA HIS A 27 -1.73 2.67 26.65
C HIS A 27 -1.58 3.24 25.23
N GLU A 28 -0.82 4.34 25.10
CA GLU A 28 -0.53 4.96 23.80
C GLU A 28 0.90 4.64 23.37
N LEU A 29 1.08 4.18 22.14
CA LEU A 29 2.40 4.06 21.52
C LEU A 29 2.80 5.42 20.99
N LEU A 30 3.87 6.00 21.54
CA LEU A 30 4.30 7.37 21.27
C LEU A 30 5.48 7.47 20.31
N GLU A 31 6.17 6.37 20.04
CA GLU A 31 7.39 6.37 19.26
C GLU A 31 7.13 5.91 17.82
N ASN A 32 7.67 6.66 16.87
CA ASN A 32 7.65 6.33 15.44
C ASN A 32 9.07 5.99 14.97
N TYR A 33 9.28 4.75 14.59
CA TYR A 33 10.55 4.23 14.07
C TYR A 33 10.62 4.27 12.54
N ARG A 34 9.50 4.58 11.88
CA ARG A 34 9.32 4.49 10.43
C ARG A 34 9.81 5.72 9.70
N SER A 35 9.28 6.87 10.08
CA SER A 35 9.33 8.08 9.28
C SER A 35 10.36 9.08 9.81
N LYS A 36 10.86 9.93 8.91
CA LYS A 36 11.73 11.05 9.20
C LYS A 36 11.02 12.06 10.12
N ASN A 37 11.82 12.83 10.89
CA ASN A 37 11.33 13.68 11.96
C ASN A 37 10.25 14.69 11.49
N ASN A 38 10.56 15.48 10.47
CA ASN A 38 9.64 16.51 9.96
C ASN A 38 8.33 15.92 9.41
N LEU A 39 8.33 14.69 8.89
CA LEU A 39 7.11 14.02 8.42
C LEU A 39 6.21 13.64 9.61
N VAL A 40 6.80 13.19 10.71
CA VAL A 40 6.04 12.89 11.94
C VAL A 40 5.48 14.17 12.55
N GLU A 41 6.26 15.22 12.63
CA GLU A 41 5.81 16.53 13.14
C GLU A 41 4.64 17.07 12.31
N TYR A 42 4.77 17.06 10.98
CA TYR A 42 3.72 17.54 10.08
C TYR A 42 2.43 16.71 10.20
N THR A 43 2.56 15.40 10.29
CA THR A 43 1.37 14.55 10.47
C THR A 43 0.73 14.72 11.84
N ASN A 44 1.49 15.01 12.90
CA ASN A 44 0.94 15.39 14.20
C ASN A 44 0.14 16.69 14.10
N GLU A 45 0.69 17.74 13.46
CA GLU A 45 -0.04 19.00 13.25
C GLU A 45 -1.35 18.79 12.49
N PHE A 46 -1.27 18.08 11.36
CA PHE A 46 -2.46 17.79 10.56
C PHE A 46 -3.51 17.01 11.35
N SER A 47 -3.07 16.05 12.16
CA SER A 47 -3.98 15.21 12.94
C SER A 47 -4.81 16.01 13.97
N LYS A 48 -4.33 17.17 14.44
CA LYS A 48 -5.04 18.06 15.38
C LYS A 48 -6.33 18.64 14.75
N GLN A 49 -6.45 18.62 13.44
CA GLN A 49 -7.67 19.04 12.74
C GLN A 49 -8.81 17.99 12.78
N ILE A 50 -8.53 16.76 13.22
CA ILE A 50 -9.52 15.69 13.39
C ILE A 50 -10.18 15.90 14.75
N LYS A 51 -11.51 16.15 14.77
CA LYS A 51 -12.23 16.50 16.01
C LYS A 51 -12.35 15.31 16.97
N HIS A 52 -12.69 14.13 16.44
CA HIS A 52 -12.89 12.93 17.25
C HIS A 52 -11.68 12.01 17.16
N ARG A 53 -10.74 12.20 18.09
CA ARG A 53 -9.51 11.41 18.20
C ARG A 53 -9.52 10.62 19.50
N LEU A 54 -9.11 9.36 19.43
CA LEU A 54 -8.83 8.55 20.61
C LEU A 54 -7.47 8.92 21.23
N LYS A 55 -6.47 9.24 20.39
CA LYS A 55 -5.13 9.57 20.83
C LYS A 55 -4.98 11.08 21.07
N SER A 56 -4.49 11.43 22.25
CA SER A 56 -4.31 12.83 22.66
C SER A 56 -2.85 13.31 22.59
N THR A 57 -1.91 12.37 22.65
CA THR A 57 -0.47 12.67 22.73
C THR A 57 0.15 12.64 21.33
N ASP A 58 1.08 13.58 21.08
CA ASP A 58 1.84 13.61 19.84
C ASP A 58 2.80 12.41 19.77
N ILE A 59 3.08 11.97 18.55
CA ILE A 59 4.03 10.89 18.26
C ILE A 59 5.43 11.49 18.07
N PHE A 60 6.46 10.84 18.60
CA PHE A 60 7.86 11.29 18.47
C PHE A 60 8.59 10.41 17.46
N ALA A 61 9.28 11.04 16.52
CA ALA A 61 10.17 10.31 15.60
C ALA A 61 11.43 9.84 16.35
N ARG A 62 11.79 8.59 16.12
CA ARG A 62 13.11 8.06 16.55
C ARG A 62 14.22 8.45 15.58
N GLN A 63 13.91 8.63 14.31
CA GLN A 63 14.83 9.19 13.33
C GLN A 63 14.89 10.71 13.52
N ARG A 64 16.10 11.26 13.71
CA ARG A 64 16.30 12.68 13.97
C ARG A 64 16.49 13.53 12.72
N ASP A 65 16.83 12.89 11.61
CA ASP A 65 17.02 13.55 10.32
C ASP A 65 15.68 13.86 9.66
N ASN A 66 15.67 14.88 8.82
CA ASN A 66 14.51 15.31 8.07
C ASN A 66 14.45 14.63 6.70
N GLY A 67 13.23 14.37 6.25
CA GLY A 67 12.94 13.94 4.88
C GLY A 67 12.51 15.12 4.01
N SER A 68 12.17 14.84 2.75
CA SER A 68 11.58 15.83 1.87
C SER A 68 10.06 15.91 2.11
N LEU A 69 9.55 17.12 2.31
CA LEU A 69 8.12 17.40 2.43
C LEU A 69 7.75 18.50 1.44
N LYS A 70 7.02 18.12 0.37
CA LYS A 70 6.66 18.98 -0.75
C LYS A 70 5.15 19.03 -0.92
N VAL A 71 4.60 20.22 -1.12
CA VAL A 71 3.19 20.45 -1.45
C VAL A 71 3.10 21.25 -2.73
N VAL A 72 2.53 20.69 -3.76
CA VAL A 72 2.38 21.33 -5.08
C VAL A 72 0.91 21.63 -5.31
N ARG A 73 0.59 22.92 -5.44
CA ARG A 73 -0.75 23.39 -5.77
C ARG A 73 -0.87 23.67 -7.26
N TYR A 74 -1.97 23.21 -7.82
CA TYR A 74 -2.31 23.41 -9.22
C TYR A 74 -3.62 24.20 -9.37
N TYR A 75 -3.74 24.87 -10.51
CA TYR A 75 -4.93 25.63 -10.90
C TYR A 75 -5.68 24.94 -12.07
N THR A 76 -5.48 23.65 -12.20
CA THR A 76 -6.10 22.81 -13.23
C THR A 76 -7.02 21.77 -12.58
N ASN A 77 -8.02 21.35 -13.33
CA ASN A 77 -8.79 20.16 -13.03
C ASN A 77 -8.06 18.96 -13.64
N ASN A 78 -7.95 17.87 -12.96
CA ASN A 78 -7.19 16.68 -13.31
C ASN A 78 -5.68 16.83 -13.06
N LEU A 79 -5.25 16.18 -12.00
CA LEU A 79 -3.86 16.21 -11.53
C LEU A 79 -3.00 15.03 -12.03
N ILE A 80 -3.55 14.16 -12.88
CA ILE A 80 -2.84 12.92 -13.31
C ILE A 80 -1.58 13.26 -14.09
N ILE A 81 -1.70 14.14 -15.09
CA ILE A 81 -0.57 14.54 -15.93
C ILE A 81 0.52 15.23 -15.10
N PRO A 82 0.22 16.32 -14.35
CA PRO A 82 1.24 17.02 -13.59
C PRO A 82 1.88 16.17 -12.49
N LEU A 83 1.14 15.24 -11.90
CA LEU A 83 1.68 14.27 -10.94
C LEU A 83 2.70 13.35 -11.63
N VAL A 84 2.36 12.79 -12.78
CA VAL A 84 3.26 11.88 -13.52
C VAL A 84 4.50 12.63 -13.99
N ASP A 85 4.35 13.87 -14.50
CA ASP A 85 5.47 14.71 -14.91
C ASP A 85 6.43 15.00 -13.74
N ASP A 86 5.91 15.25 -12.54
CA ASP A 86 6.72 15.43 -11.33
C ASP A 86 7.48 14.14 -10.96
N ILE A 87 6.83 12.99 -11.06
CA ILE A 87 7.48 11.68 -10.82
C ILE A 87 8.61 11.45 -11.83
N LEU A 88 8.37 11.71 -13.12
CA LEU A 88 9.35 11.54 -14.18
C LEU A 88 10.58 12.46 -14.03
N SER A 89 10.36 13.65 -13.48
CA SER A 89 11.43 14.63 -13.24
C SER A 89 12.19 14.40 -11.93
N THR A 90 11.65 13.55 -11.03
CA THR A 90 12.25 13.30 -9.73
C THR A 90 13.15 12.07 -9.78
N GLY A 91 14.41 12.21 -9.36
CA GLY A 91 15.31 11.07 -9.18
C GLY A 91 14.88 10.23 -7.97
N LEU A 92 14.08 9.20 -8.22
CA LEU A 92 13.55 8.34 -7.17
C LEU A 92 14.57 7.29 -6.74
N SER A 93 14.74 7.13 -5.43
CA SER A 93 15.52 6.04 -4.84
C SER A 93 14.69 5.34 -3.77
N GLY A 94 14.71 4.01 -3.77
CA GLY A 94 13.92 3.20 -2.86
C GLY A 94 12.48 2.97 -3.34
N THR A 95 11.64 2.46 -2.46
CA THR A 95 10.25 2.10 -2.77
C THR A 95 9.37 3.34 -2.93
N THR A 96 8.64 3.42 -4.04
CA THR A 96 7.78 4.57 -4.36
C THR A 96 6.32 4.14 -4.52
N CYS A 97 5.41 4.92 -3.94
CA CYS A 97 3.97 4.70 -4.13
C CYS A 97 3.22 6.00 -4.40
N VAL A 98 2.32 5.93 -5.38
CA VAL A 98 1.32 6.97 -5.65
C VAL A 98 0.01 6.58 -5.00
N LEU A 99 -0.54 7.49 -4.21
CA LEU A 99 -1.81 7.32 -3.51
C LEU A 99 -2.87 8.23 -4.12
N THR A 100 -3.99 7.64 -4.51
CA THR A 100 -5.14 8.33 -5.11
C THR A 100 -6.39 8.15 -4.25
N LYS A 101 -7.45 8.88 -4.56
CA LYS A 101 -8.74 8.73 -3.91
C LYS A 101 -9.52 7.53 -4.46
N THR A 102 -9.51 7.35 -5.78
CA THR A 102 -10.31 6.33 -6.48
C THR A 102 -9.44 5.30 -7.22
N ASN A 103 -10.04 4.14 -7.51
CA ASN A 103 -9.38 3.12 -8.33
C ASN A 103 -9.18 3.58 -9.77
N GLU A 104 -10.08 4.40 -10.28
CA GLU A 104 -10.04 4.93 -11.63
C GLU A 104 -8.84 5.88 -11.78
N GLU A 105 -8.65 6.82 -10.86
CA GLU A 105 -7.45 7.66 -10.81
C GLU A 105 -6.17 6.82 -10.73
N ALA A 106 -6.15 5.79 -9.86
CA ALA A 106 -5.00 4.91 -9.73
C ALA A 106 -4.67 4.20 -11.06
N LEU A 107 -5.69 3.72 -11.78
CA LEU A 107 -5.53 3.08 -13.07
C LEU A 107 -4.98 4.04 -14.12
N GLN A 108 -5.50 5.27 -14.17
CA GLN A 108 -5.05 6.29 -15.11
C GLN A 108 -3.59 6.71 -14.85
N VAL A 109 -3.21 6.89 -13.58
CA VAL A 109 -1.82 7.16 -13.19
C VAL A 109 -0.89 6.02 -13.61
N ALA A 110 -1.26 4.77 -13.29
CA ALA A 110 -0.46 3.61 -13.67
C ALA A 110 -0.29 3.50 -15.18
N GLY A 111 -1.38 3.70 -15.93
CA GLY A 111 -1.36 3.68 -17.39
C GLY A 111 -0.47 4.77 -17.99
N LEU A 112 -0.49 5.98 -17.44
CA LEU A 112 0.35 7.07 -17.92
C LEU A 112 1.85 6.86 -17.58
N LEU A 113 2.16 6.28 -16.40
CA LEU A 113 3.52 5.87 -16.04
C LEU A 113 4.05 4.82 -17.01
N LEU A 114 3.29 3.75 -17.26
CA LEU A 114 3.66 2.69 -18.21
C LEU A 114 3.87 3.23 -19.64
N LYS A 115 3.01 4.15 -20.08
CA LYS A 115 3.16 4.84 -21.38
C LYS A 115 4.48 5.61 -21.48
N ASN A 116 4.99 6.13 -20.38
CA ASN A 116 6.28 6.81 -20.27
C ASN A 116 7.45 5.88 -19.92
N ASN A 117 7.29 4.57 -20.12
CA ASN A 117 8.30 3.53 -19.84
C ASN A 117 8.73 3.44 -18.37
N VAL A 118 7.92 3.91 -17.44
CA VAL A 118 8.12 3.70 -16.01
C VAL A 118 7.39 2.43 -15.60
N GLN A 119 8.09 1.49 -14.98
CA GLN A 119 7.47 0.29 -14.43
C GLN A 119 6.48 0.70 -13.33
N ALA A 120 5.21 0.40 -13.52
CA ALA A 120 4.15 0.74 -12.58
C ALA A 120 3.31 -0.49 -12.24
N LYS A 121 2.87 -0.58 -10.98
CA LYS A 121 2.05 -1.68 -10.50
C LYS A 121 0.92 -1.20 -9.62
N LEU A 122 -0.30 -1.62 -9.94
CA LEU A 122 -1.49 -1.33 -9.15
C LEU A 122 -1.57 -2.25 -7.93
N ILE A 123 -1.65 -1.64 -6.74
CA ILE A 123 -2.05 -2.35 -5.52
C ILE A 123 -3.58 -2.40 -5.50
N GLN A 124 -4.12 -3.60 -5.65
CA GLN A 124 -5.56 -3.84 -5.62
C GLN A 124 -5.96 -4.59 -4.34
N SER A 125 -7.20 -4.40 -3.86
CA SER A 125 -7.72 -5.27 -2.81
C SER A 125 -7.97 -6.65 -3.40
N ASN A 126 -7.48 -7.67 -2.69
CA ASN A 126 -7.73 -9.07 -3.03
C ASN A 126 -9.07 -9.52 -2.41
N ASP A 127 -10.12 -8.69 -2.42
CA ASP A 127 -11.41 -9.08 -1.88
C ASP A 127 -11.91 -10.33 -2.64
N GLY A 128 -11.77 -11.48 -2.02
CA GLY A 128 -12.12 -12.79 -2.57
C GLY A 128 -10.97 -13.58 -3.26
N PHE A 129 -9.79 -13.00 -3.46
CA PHE A 129 -8.63 -13.72 -3.98
C PHE A 129 -7.63 -14.04 -2.87
N SER A 130 -7.35 -15.32 -2.69
CA SER A 130 -6.28 -15.82 -1.82
C SER A 130 -5.18 -16.46 -2.66
N LEU A 131 -3.92 -16.27 -2.26
CA LEU A 131 -2.78 -16.98 -2.85
C LEU A 131 -2.96 -18.51 -2.85
N TYR A 132 -3.76 -19.01 -1.91
CA TYR A 132 -4.15 -20.41 -1.85
C TYR A 132 -4.85 -20.92 -3.13
N HIS A 133 -5.51 -20.04 -3.90
CA HIS A 133 -6.19 -20.40 -5.15
C HIS A 133 -5.29 -20.40 -6.40
N ILE A 134 -4.04 -19.95 -6.27
CA ILE A 134 -3.06 -20.02 -7.35
C ILE A 134 -2.75 -21.48 -7.67
N LEU A 135 -2.76 -21.82 -8.96
CA LEU A 135 -2.57 -23.20 -9.42
C LEU A 135 -1.25 -23.80 -8.91
N GLU A 136 -0.16 -23.03 -8.97
CA GLU A 136 1.16 -23.44 -8.50
C GLU A 136 1.16 -23.74 -6.99
N ILE A 137 0.50 -22.91 -6.20
CA ILE A 137 0.40 -23.11 -4.76
C ILE A 137 -0.46 -24.32 -4.42
N ARG A 138 -1.60 -24.49 -5.11
CA ARG A 138 -2.43 -25.70 -4.95
C ARG A 138 -1.68 -26.95 -5.35
N CYS A 139 -0.93 -26.90 -6.45
CA CYS A 139 -0.08 -27.99 -6.85
C CYS A 139 0.97 -28.33 -5.79
N PHE A 140 1.61 -27.32 -5.21
CA PHE A 140 2.56 -27.54 -4.12
C PHE A 140 1.93 -28.24 -2.92
N PHE A 141 0.74 -27.82 -2.47
CA PHE A 141 -0.01 -28.53 -1.43
C PHE A 141 -0.30 -29.99 -1.78
N ASN A 142 -0.62 -30.28 -3.05
CA ASN A 142 -0.85 -31.65 -3.51
C ASN A 142 0.44 -32.48 -3.55
N LEU A 143 1.56 -31.86 -3.96
CA LEU A 143 2.86 -32.52 -4.00
C LEU A 143 3.40 -32.88 -2.60
N LEU A 144 2.98 -32.17 -1.57
CA LEU A 144 3.31 -32.52 -0.19
C LEU A 144 2.75 -33.90 0.22
N ASN A 145 1.71 -34.37 -0.46
CA ASN A 145 1.11 -35.72 -0.37
C ASN A 145 1.07 -36.30 1.06
N LEU A 146 0.60 -35.50 2.02
CA LEU A 146 0.56 -35.87 3.43
C LEU A 146 -0.60 -36.88 3.68
N THR A 147 -0.27 -38.00 4.27
CA THR A 147 -1.27 -38.99 4.69
C THR A 147 -2.09 -38.45 5.87
N ASP A 148 -3.30 -38.95 6.03
CA ASP A 148 -4.18 -38.57 7.14
C ASP A 148 -3.48 -38.82 8.49
N GLY A 149 -3.44 -37.75 9.33
CA GLY A 149 -2.76 -37.77 10.62
C GLY A 149 -1.34 -37.22 10.62
N MET A 150 -0.74 -36.93 9.49
CA MET A 150 0.55 -36.21 9.41
C MET A 150 0.36 -34.70 9.49
N PHE A 151 0.74 -34.11 10.62
CA PHE A 151 0.67 -32.66 10.83
C PHE A 151 1.97 -31.93 10.51
N VAL A 152 3.10 -32.63 10.67
CA VAL A 152 4.46 -32.10 10.39
C VAL A 152 4.92 -32.59 9.03
N ILE A 153 5.39 -31.67 8.20
CA ILE A 153 5.90 -31.96 6.87
C ILE A 153 7.39 -32.33 7.00
N PRO A 154 7.82 -33.55 6.58
CA PRO A 154 9.23 -33.91 6.54
C PRO A 154 10.01 -33.03 5.58
N ASP A 155 11.27 -32.70 5.93
CA ASP A 155 12.10 -31.82 5.08
C ASP A 155 12.35 -32.44 3.69
N ASP A 156 12.58 -33.75 3.60
CA ASP A 156 12.74 -34.45 2.31
C ASP A 156 11.49 -34.32 1.42
N THR A 157 10.30 -34.43 2.01
CA THR A 157 9.03 -34.25 1.30
C THR A 157 8.86 -32.82 0.80
N TRP A 158 9.21 -31.86 1.66
CA TRP A 158 9.17 -30.43 1.32
C TRP A 158 10.11 -30.08 0.17
N ASP A 159 11.37 -30.53 0.23
CA ASP A 159 12.38 -30.26 -0.80
C ASP A 159 12.06 -30.96 -2.12
N THR A 160 11.51 -32.17 -2.06
CA THR A 160 11.04 -32.90 -3.25
C THR A 160 9.88 -32.14 -3.91
N ALA A 161 8.89 -31.70 -3.14
CA ALA A 161 7.76 -30.92 -3.65
C ALA A 161 8.22 -29.60 -4.31
N LYS A 162 9.22 -28.91 -3.75
CA LYS A 162 9.83 -27.70 -4.35
C LYS A 162 10.48 -27.99 -5.71
N LYS A 163 11.24 -29.07 -5.81
CA LYS A 163 11.90 -29.48 -7.06
C LYS A 163 10.86 -29.81 -8.13
N GLU A 164 9.84 -30.58 -7.77
CA GLU A 164 8.76 -30.94 -8.69
C GLU A 164 7.93 -29.73 -9.13
N LEU A 165 7.59 -28.83 -8.20
CA LEU A 165 6.94 -27.57 -8.52
C LEU A 165 7.75 -26.77 -9.56
N THR A 166 9.06 -26.63 -9.33
CA THR A 166 9.96 -25.93 -10.25
C THR A 166 9.98 -26.55 -11.63
N ASN A 167 10.00 -27.87 -11.72
CA ASN A 167 9.99 -28.58 -13.00
C ASN A 167 8.66 -28.43 -13.75
N LEU A 168 7.55 -28.58 -13.04
CA LEU A 168 6.21 -28.49 -13.62
C LEU A 168 5.88 -27.09 -14.13
N PHE A 169 6.28 -26.07 -13.39
CA PHE A 169 5.92 -24.67 -13.65
C PHE A 169 7.07 -23.81 -14.15
N ARG A 170 8.16 -24.39 -14.69
CA ARG A 170 9.33 -23.65 -15.18
C ARG A 170 9.05 -22.55 -16.19
N LYS A 171 7.90 -22.58 -16.88
CA LYS A 171 7.46 -21.56 -17.83
C LYS A 171 6.42 -20.61 -17.23
N SER A 172 5.99 -20.81 -15.99
CA SER A 172 5.03 -19.94 -15.34
C SER A 172 5.70 -18.64 -14.89
N SER A 173 5.09 -17.51 -15.23
CA SER A 173 5.51 -16.19 -14.74
C SER A 173 5.28 -15.99 -13.23
N ARG A 174 4.59 -16.93 -12.57
CA ARG A 174 4.31 -16.89 -11.13
C ARG A 174 5.21 -17.80 -10.31
N LEU A 175 6.04 -18.61 -10.95
CA LEU A 175 6.89 -19.56 -10.24
C LEU A 175 7.79 -18.87 -9.22
N ASP A 176 8.47 -17.78 -9.61
CA ASP A 176 9.38 -17.06 -8.71
C ASP A 176 8.65 -16.50 -7.49
N MET A 177 7.44 -15.97 -7.68
CA MET A 177 6.59 -15.50 -6.58
C MET A 177 6.22 -16.65 -5.63
N CYS A 178 5.82 -17.80 -6.17
CA CYS A 178 5.49 -18.97 -5.35
C CYS A 178 6.71 -19.51 -4.58
N LEU A 179 7.89 -19.54 -5.21
CA LEU A 179 9.13 -19.95 -4.56
C LEU A 179 9.55 -18.95 -3.47
N ASN A 180 9.34 -17.64 -3.67
CA ASN A 180 9.58 -16.63 -2.66
C ASN A 180 8.67 -16.83 -1.44
N LEU A 181 7.37 -17.05 -1.66
CA LEU A 181 6.41 -17.34 -0.60
C LEU A 181 6.82 -18.59 0.21
N ILE A 182 7.22 -19.66 -0.47
CA ILE A 182 7.68 -20.90 0.17
C ILE A 182 8.94 -20.64 1.00
N ARG A 183 9.90 -19.88 0.46
CA ARG A 183 11.16 -19.52 1.16
C ARG A 183 10.91 -18.66 2.39
N ASP A 184 9.98 -17.69 2.31
CA ASP A 184 9.68 -16.83 3.45
C ASP A 184 8.99 -17.61 4.56
N PHE A 185 8.15 -18.60 4.22
CA PHE A 185 7.62 -19.53 5.21
C PHE A 185 8.72 -20.37 5.85
N GLU A 186 9.69 -20.90 5.08
CA GLU A 186 10.85 -21.63 5.58
C GLU A 186 11.66 -20.77 6.57
N TYR A 187 11.89 -19.52 6.23
CA TYR A 187 12.62 -18.58 7.08
C TYR A 187 11.93 -18.36 8.43
N CYS A 188 10.62 -18.24 8.42
CA CYS A 188 9.80 -18.09 9.64
C CYS A 188 9.69 -19.38 10.45
N ASN A 189 9.85 -20.56 9.80
CA ASN A 189 9.66 -21.88 10.41
C ASN A 189 10.87 -22.80 10.22
N PRO A 190 12.06 -22.45 10.75
CA PRO A 190 13.32 -23.15 10.45
C PRO A 190 13.43 -24.55 11.05
N LYS A 191 12.65 -24.85 12.10
CA LYS A 191 12.78 -26.13 12.85
C LYS A 191 11.76 -27.18 12.42
N LYS A 192 10.50 -26.79 12.27
CA LYS A 192 9.41 -27.68 11.89
C LYS A 192 8.40 -26.94 11.02
N LYS A 193 7.92 -27.60 9.98
CA LYS A 193 6.91 -27.08 9.08
C LYS A 193 5.61 -27.83 9.33
N TYR A 194 4.57 -27.12 9.81
CA TYR A 194 3.23 -27.68 9.96
C TYR A 194 2.38 -27.32 8.76
N LYS A 195 1.57 -28.28 8.30
CA LYS A 195 0.65 -28.05 7.15
C LYS A 195 -0.33 -26.91 7.44
N SER A 196 -0.91 -26.91 8.65
CA SER A 196 -1.83 -25.86 9.10
C SER A 196 -1.22 -24.48 9.09
N ASP A 197 0.04 -24.37 9.53
CA ASP A 197 0.74 -23.09 9.63
C ASP A 197 1.08 -22.57 8.23
N PHE A 198 1.50 -23.45 7.32
CA PHE A 198 1.73 -23.09 5.94
C PHE A 198 0.44 -22.67 5.22
N GLU A 199 -0.67 -23.38 5.45
CA GLU A 199 -1.96 -23.01 4.90
C GLU A 199 -2.43 -21.64 5.42
N THR A 200 -2.30 -21.39 6.72
CA THR A 200 -2.64 -20.10 7.34
C THR A 200 -1.74 -18.99 6.79
N PHE A 201 -0.43 -19.23 6.71
CA PHE A 201 0.53 -18.29 6.14
C PHE A 201 0.15 -17.90 4.71
N VAL A 202 -0.14 -18.89 3.86
CA VAL A 202 -0.55 -18.64 2.46
C VAL A 202 -1.86 -17.85 2.36
N ARG A 203 -2.84 -18.14 3.23
CA ARG A 203 -4.14 -17.43 3.26
C ARG A 203 -4.04 -15.99 3.73
N GLU A 204 -3.14 -15.72 4.66
CA GLU A 204 -2.91 -14.39 5.23
C GLU A 204 -1.94 -13.55 4.40
N SER A 205 -1.10 -14.18 3.60
CA SER A 205 -0.12 -13.53 2.72
C SER A 205 -0.80 -12.80 1.57
N LYS A 206 -0.21 -11.69 1.18
CA LYS A 206 -0.66 -10.87 0.06
C LYS A 206 0.25 -11.06 -1.14
N LEU A 207 -0.33 -11.02 -2.32
CA LEU A 207 0.39 -11.21 -3.58
C LEU A 207 1.58 -10.24 -3.70
N GLU A 208 1.40 -9.00 -3.26
CA GLU A 208 2.39 -7.94 -3.36
C GLU A 208 3.64 -8.19 -2.52
N ASP A 209 3.53 -9.00 -1.47
CA ASP A 209 4.63 -9.26 -0.54
C ASP A 209 5.71 -10.18 -1.17
N PHE A 210 5.39 -10.89 -2.26
CA PHE A 210 6.26 -11.92 -2.87
C PHE A 210 6.76 -11.60 -4.27
N TYR A 211 6.41 -10.45 -4.83
CA TYR A 211 7.07 -9.99 -6.04
C TYR A 211 8.41 -9.35 -5.67
N ASN A 212 9.52 -9.96 -6.14
CA ASN A 212 10.82 -9.31 -6.12
C ASN A 212 10.77 -8.14 -7.12
N GLU A 213 10.63 -6.94 -6.59
CA GLU A 213 10.63 -5.74 -7.39
C GLU A 213 12.04 -5.15 -7.35
N ASN A 214 12.67 -5.08 -8.51
CA ASN A 214 13.79 -4.18 -8.70
C ASN A 214 13.31 -2.80 -8.29
N GLY A 215 14.07 -2.06 -7.46
CA GLY A 215 13.66 -0.83 -6.78
C GLY A 215 13.20 0.35 -7.67
N GLU A 216 12.96 0.10 -8.95
CA GLU A 216 12.50 1.04 -9.96
C GLU A 216 10.98 1.00 -10.21
N THR A 217 10.24 0.07 -9.59
CA THR A 217 8.80 -0.05 -9.79
C THR A 217 8.03 0.96 -8.93
N VAL A 218 7.19 1.76 -9.58
CA VAL A 218 6.27 2.69 -8.89
C VAL A 218 4.96 1.97 -8.59
N PHE A 219 4.64 1.86 -7.32
CA PHE A 219 3.34 1.36 -6.89
C PHE A 219 2.28 2.43 -7.06
N VAL A 220 1.09 2.05 -7.47
CA VAL A 220 -0.07 2.94 -7.52
C VAL A 220 -1.22 2.30 -6.77
N SER A 221 -1.87 3.04 -5.88
CA SER A 221 -2.90 2.53 -4.98
C SER A 221 -3.90 3.60 -4.59
N THR A 222 -5.05 3.18 -4.11
CA THR A 222 -5.86 4.09 -3.30
C THR A 222 -5.31 4.17 -1.87
N ILE A 223 -5.56 5.28 -1.17
CA ILE A 223 -5.14 5.46 0.22
C ILE A 223 -5.65 4.31 1.10
N HIS A 224 -6.89 3.85 0.88
CA HIS A 224 -7.49 2.76 1.65
C HIS A 224 -6.72 1.44 1.50
N LYS A 225 -6.30 1.09 0.29
CA LYS A 225 -5.59 -0.16 -0.01
C LYS A 225 -4.13 -0.12 0.43
N ALA A 226 -3.55 1.08 0.55
CA ALA A 226 -2.20 1.27 1.06
C ALA A 226 -2.12 1.20 2.60
N LYS A 227 -3.25 1.11 3.31
CA LYS A 227 -3.23 0.97 4.76
C LYS A 227 -2.48 -0.31 5.17
N GLY A 228 -1.55 -0.17 6.11
CA GLY A 228 -0.66 -1.25 6.56
C GLY A 228 0.64 -1.38 5.76
N LYS A 229 0.75 -0.74 4.60
CA LYS A 229 1.98 -0.67 3.80
C LYS A 229 2.77 0.60 4.11
N GLU A 230 4.04 0.65 3.72
CA GLU A 230 4.93 1.79 3.90
C GLU A 230 5.98 1.85 2.79
N PHE A 231 6.34 3.06 2.37
CA PHE A 231 7.22 3.30 1.23
C PHE A 231 8.23 4.40 1.54
N ASP A 232 9.37 4.38 0.88
CA ASP A 232 10.36 5.44 1.02
C ASP A 232 9.82 6.77 0.50
N ASN A 233 9.16 6.75 -0.67
CA ASN A 233 8.59 7.91 -1.32
C ASN A 233 7.08 7.74 -1.48
N ILE A 234 6.33 8.72 -1.04
CA ILE A 234 4.88 8.80 -1.24
C ILE A 234 4.53 10.05 -2.03
N PHE A 235 3.78 9.84 -3.10
CA PHE A 235 3.08 10.89 -3.84
C PHE A 235 1.58 10.76 -3.57
N ILE A 236 0.93 11.81 -3.08
CA ILE A 236 -0.51 11.81 -2.85
C ILE A 236 -1.17 12.74 -3.87
N MET A 237 -2.17 12.23 -4.59
CA MET A 237 -3.00 13.03 -5.50
C MET A 237 -4.34 13.34 -4.85
N LEU A 238 -4.62 14.63 -4.67
CA LEU A 238 -5.84 15.17 -4.06
C LEU A 238 -6.61 16.02 -5.07
N ASP A 239 -7.08 15.37 -6.15
CA ASP A 239 -7.88 16.06 -7.16
C ASP A 239 -9.29 16.34 -6.62
N ASN A 240 -9.66 17.62 -6.56
CA ASN A 240 -10.95 18.09 -6.01
C ASN A 240 -11.29 17.43 -4.65
N TYR A 241 -10.27 17.28 -3.80
CA TYR A 241 -10.43 16.59 -2.53
C TYR A 241 -11.12 17.48 -1.50
N ASN A 242 -12.23 16.97 -0.94
CA ASN A 242 -12.91 17.61 0.18
C ASN A 242 -12.55 16.91 1.50
N ALA A 243 -12.00 17.66 2.46
CA ALA A 243 -11.63 17.17 3.78
C ALA A 243 -12.46 17.84 4.91
N GLU A 244 -13.71 18.14 4.68
CA GLU A 244 -14.58 18.70 5.72
C GLU A 244 -14.89 17.67 6.81
N SER A 245 -15.10 16.41 6.43
CA SER A 245 -15.39 15.34 7.38
C SER A 245 -14.14 14.83 8.11
N ASP A 246 -14.31 14.37 9.35
CA ASP A 246 -13.25 13.71 10.10
C ASP A 246 -12.77 12.43 9.41
N GLU A 247 -13.66 11.71 8.72
CA GLU A 247 -13.30 10.53 7.94
C GLU A 247 -12.33 10.88 6.80
N ALA A 248 -12.65 11.91 6.00
CA ALA A 248 -11.78 12.37 4.93
C ALA A 248 -10.40 12.82 5.46
N LYS A 249 -10.37 13.53 6.61
CA LYS A 249 -9.12 13.90 7.28
C LYS A 249 -8.33 12.68 7.73
N ARG A 250 -8.98 11.66 8.30
CA ARG A 250 -8.31 10.41 8.68
C ARG A 250 -7.74 9.67 7.48
N VAL A 251 -8.47 9.64 6.36
CA VAL A 251 -7.99 9.03 5.12
C VAL A 251 -6.70 9.73 4.67
N LEU A 252 -6.69 11.05 4.62
CA LEU A 252 -5.50 11.82 4.24
C LEU A 252 -4.35 11.60 5.22
N TYR A 253 -4.62 11.64 6.53
CA TYR A 253 -3.64 11.33 7.58
C TYR A 253 -3.00 9.95 7.39
N VAL A 254 -3.82 8.92 7.10
CA VAL A 254 -3.32 7.57 6.80
C VAL A 254 -2.40 7.59 5.59
N GLY A 255 -2.77 8.29 4.51
CA GLY A 255 -1.92 8.43 3.32
C GLY A 255 -0.57 9.06 3.64
N MET A 256 -0.56 10.18 4.35
CA MET A 256 0.68 10.87 4.76
C MET A 256 1.59 9.97 5.61
N THR A 257 1.01 9.21 6.55
CA THR A 257 1.78 8.32 7.44
C THR A 257 2.34 7.07 6.75
N ARG A 258 2.14 6.90 5.45
CA ARG A 258 2.79 5.82 4.67
C ARG A 258 4.22 6.16 4.26
N ALA A 259 4.58 7.44 4.30
CA ALA A 259 5.90 7.91 3.91
C ALA A 259 6.97 7.62 4.97
N LYS A 260 8.09 7.03 4.55
CA LYS A 260 9.29 6.88 5.40
C LYS A 260 10.23 8.05 5.26
N LYS A 261 10.54 8.49 4.03
CA LYS A 261 11.58 9.49 3.74
C LYS A 261 11.03 10.73 3.05
N ASN A 262 10.20 10.57 2.03
CA ASN A 262 9.75 11.67 1.19
C ASN A 262 8.23 11.63 1.02
N LEU A 263 7.60 12.80 1.20
CA LEU A 263 6.17 13.00 1.02
C LEU A 263 5.94 14.18 0.09
N THR A 264 5.34 13.91 -1.07
CA THR A 264 4.90 14.93 -2.02
C THR A 264 3.38 14.89 -2.15
N ILE A 265 2.72 16.03 -2.00
CA ILE A 265 1.27 16.13 -2.09
C ILE A 265 0.92 17.07 -3.24
N HIS A 266 0.18 16.53 -4.22
CA HIS A 266 -0.38 17.26 -5.35
C HIS A 266 -1.84 17.58 -5.09
N LEU A 267 -2.23 18.84 -5.15
CA LEU A 267 -3.60 19.27 -4.87
C LEU A 267 -4.02 20.46 -5.71
N ASN A 268 -5.34 20.62 -5.90
CA ASN A 268 -5.97 21.77 -6.51
C ASN A 268 -7.02 22.43 -5.58
N SER A 269 -6.83 22.27 -4.29
CA SER A 269 -7.72 22.81 -3.24
C SER A 269 -6.92 23.52 -2.14
N HIS A 270 -7.60 24.11 -1.17
CA HIS A 270 -7.02 24.88 -0.06
C HIS A 270 -6.88 24.09 1.25
N ILE A 271 -7.03 22.78 1.21
CA ILE A 271 -7.10 21.90 2.38
C ILE A 271 -5.83 21.90 3.25
N LEU A 272 -4.67 22.22 2.68
CA LEU A 272 -3.37 22.27 3.41
C LEU A 272 -2.82 23.68 3.56
N ASP A 273 -3.66 24.72 3.51
CA ASP A 273 -3.25 26.10 3.66
C ASP A 273 -2.98 26.51 5.12
N THR A 274 -3.35 25.66 6.07
CA THR A 274 -3.09 25.91 7.49
C THR A 274 -1.59 26.13 7.70
N PRO A 275 -1.20 27.22 8.39
CA PRO A 275 0.19 27.45 8.74
C PRO A 275 0.78 26.27 9.52
N SER A 276 2.01 25.93 9.20
CA SER A 276 2.79 24.89 9.86
C SER A 276 4.12 25.46 10.30
N HIS A 277 4.64 25.02 11.43
CA HIS A 277 6.00 25.35 11.86
C HIS A 277 7.03 24.40 11.22
N VAL A 278 6.58 23.32 10.60
CA VAL A 278 7.43 22.41 9.83
C VAL A 278 7.78 23.05 8.49
N LEU A 279 9.04 22.96 8.10
CA LEU A 279 9.48 23.42 6.79
C LEU A 279 8.87 22.56 5.69
N ILE A 280 8.07 23.19 4.85
CA ILE A 280 7.39 22.58 3.70
C ILE A 280 7.82 23.31 2.44
N ASP A 281 8.28 22.57 1.45
CA ASP A 281 8.48 23.11 0.11
C ASP A 281 7.12 23.28 -0.59
N ARG A 282 6.62 24.53 -0.64
CA ARG A 282 5.32 24.88 -1.20
C ARG A 282 5.51 25.47 -2.59
N ILE A 283 4.98 24.78 -3.59
CA ILE A 283 5.08 25.18 -5.00
C ILE A 283 3.70 25.49 -5.53
N GLU A 284 3.53 26.65 -6.15
CA GLU A 284 2.36 26.98 -6.96
C GLU A 284 2.65 26.73 -8.43
N ASN A 285 2.01 25.73 -9.01
CA ASN A 285 2.15 25.41 -10.42
C ASN A 285 0.96 25.99 -11.20
N LYS A 286 1.25 27.02 -12.01
CA LYS A 286 0.27 27.73 -12.87
C LYS A 286 0.24 27.20 -14.30
N SER A 287 0.96 26.13 -14.62
CA SER A 287 0.97 25.53 -15.95
C SER A 287 -0.41 25.00 -16.31
N VAL A 288 -0.76 25.12 -17.56
CA VAL A 288 -2.01 24.57 -18.11
C VAL A 288 -1.72 23.16 -18.64
N TYR A 289 -2.45 22.19 -18.15
CA TYR A 289 -2.34 20.80 -18.58
C TYR A 289 -3.57 20.45 -19.43
N LEU A 290 -3.31 19.99 -20.65
CA LEU A 290 -4.37 19.51 -21.53
C LEU A 290 -4.72 18.07 -21.15
N THR A 291 -5.95 17.86 -20.74
CA THR A 291 -6.45 16.50 -20.50
C THR A 291 -6.58 15.78 -21.83
N PRO A 292 -5.93 14.64 -22.06
CA PRO A 292 -6.08 13.88 -23.28
C PRO A 292 -7.53 13.36 -23.38
N ASN A 293 -8.07 13.32 -24.61
CA ASN A 293 -9.44 12.83 -24.87
C ASN A 293 -9.62 11.34 -24.53
N GLY A 294 -8.53 10.63 -24.30
CA GLY A 294 -8.51 9.24 -23.85
C GLY A 294 -7.08 8.78 -23.61
N ILE A 295 -6.94 7.83 -22.68
CA ILE A 295 -5.68 7.13 -22.44
C ILE A 295 -5.88 5.68 -22.89
N SER A 296 -5.16 5.27 -23.93
CA SER A 296 -5.08 3.86 -24.32
C SER A 296 -3.91 3.22 -23.60
N MET A 297 -4.17 2.14 -22.88
CA MET A 297 -3.15 1.39 -22.16
C MET A 297 -3.31 -0.11 -22.36
N HIS A 298 -2.18 -0.80 -22.45
CA HIS A 298 -2.15 -2.24 -22.48
C HIS A 298 -1.80 -2.75 -21.08
N LEU A 299 -2.79 -3.33 -20.38
CA LEU A 299 -2.61 -3.93 -19.07
C LEU A 299 -2.52 -5.44 -19.18
N SER A 300 -1.61 -6.03 -18.45
CA SER A 300 -1.48 -7.47 -18.30
C SER A 300 -1.68 -7.87 -16.83
N HIS A 301 -1.75 -9.18 -16.59
CA HIS A 301 -1.77 -9.72 -15.23
C HIS A 301 -0.50 -9.41 -14.42
N ARG A 302 0.57 -8.90 -15.07
CA ARG A 302 1.80 -8.45 -14.39
C ARG A 302 1.66 -7.03 -13.83
N ASP A 303 0.81 -6.22 -14.43
CA ASP A 303 0.60 -4.82 -14.08
C ASP A 303 -0.51 -4.64 -13.04
N VAL A 304 -1.49 -5.56 -13.06
CA VAL A 304 -2.64 -5.58 -12.14
C VAL A 304 -2.84 -6.99 -11.60
N ASN A 305 -3.49 -7.12 -10.44
CA ASN A 305 -3.85 -8.46 -9.97
C ASN A 305 -4.96 -9.08 -10.85
N LEU A 306 -5.03 -10.42 -10.85
CA LEU A 306 -5.96 -11.16 -11.70
C LEU A 306 -7.42 -10.79 -11.51
N GLY A 307 -7.87 -10.63 -10.27
CA GLY A 307 -9.26 -10.30 -9.99
C GLY A 307 -9.68 -8.95 -10.58
N TYR A 308 -8.77 -7.98 -10.57
CA TYR A 308 -9.03 -6.69 -11.21
C TYR A 308 -8.98 -6.79 -12.73
N PHE A 309 -8.07 -7.58 -13.28
CA PHE A 309 -7.98 -7.82 -14.71
C PHE A 309 -9.26 -8.48 -15.25
N GLU A 310 -9.77 -9.49 -14.56
CA GLU A 310 -11.06 -10.12 -14.88
C GLU A 310 -12.23 -9.16 -14.75
N TYR A 311 -12.25 -8.31 -13.71
CA TYR A 311 -13.27 -7.29 -13.55
C TYR A 311 -13.30 -6.29 -14.71
N VAL A 312 -12.13 -5.87 -15.21
CA VAL A 312 -12.02 -4.93 -16.34
C VAL A 312 -12.41 -5.60 -17.65
N GLN A 313 -12.07 -6.89 -17.83
CA GLN A 313 -12.45 -7.64 -19.05
C GLN A 313 -13.97 -7.91 -19.14
N ASN A 314 -14.65 -8.01 -18.00
CA ASN A 314 -16.09 -8.32 -17.95
C ASN A 314 -16.99 -7.06 -17.96
N ARG A 315 -16.43 -5.86 -18.10
CA ARG A 315 -17.12 -4.58 -18.29
C ARG A 315 -17.10 -4.15 -19.75
#